data_5ded96fc5ad2c32a29c58aa9ad4de4ac
#
_entry.id   5ded96fc5ad2c32a29c58aa9ad4de4ac
#
_cell.length_a   1.000
_cell.length_b   1.000
_cell.length_c   1.000
_cell.angle_alpha   90.00
_cell.angle_beta   90.00
_cell.angle_gamma   90.00
#
_symmetry.space_group_name_H-M   'P 1'
#
loop_
_entity.id
_entity.type
_entity.pdbx_description
1 polymer ?
#
loop_
_entity_poly.entity_id
_entity_poly.type
_entity_poly.pdbx_seq_one_letter_code
_entity_poly.pdbx_strand_id
1 'polypeptide(L)'
;MILRCIYALLLAATVYFRPDGKGMEWPGIVALELAPIETYANYIVGGWSDAGMKAAVRLQQQDDPWIPIYSATLALGCYLATTGKWGRRWMYGSIIAGICDLIENRAINRMLAGETVQPWPAISSTFATIKFLLIIAAVIYTLRGFYRFVRSRIHPRMR
;
A
#
# COMPACT_ATOMS: atom_id res chain seq x y z
N MET A 1 21.13 -14.37 -9.02
CA MET A 1 21.56 -14.10 -7.63
C MET A 1 21.29 -12.65 -7.23
N ILE A 2 21.80 -11.68 -7.95
CA ILE A 2 21.69 -10.23 -7.65
C ILE A 2 20.23 -9.76 -7.39
N LEU A 3 19.27 -10.07 -8.27
CA LEU A 3 17.87 -9.65 -8.10
C LEU A 3 17.22 -10.18 -6.81
N ARG A 4 17.61 -11.37 -6.35
CA ARG A 4 17.09 -11.92 -5.08
C ARG A 4 17.69 -11.20 -3.86
N CYS A 5 18.96 -10.79 -3.95
CA CYS A 5 19.56 -9.96 -2.90
C CYS A 5 18.89 -8.58 -2.85
N ILE A 6 18.64 -7.95 -4.01
CA ILE A 6 17.92 -6.68 -4.08
C ILE A 6 16.52 -6.83 -3.48
N TYR A 7 15.80 -7.92 -3.80
CA TYR A 7 14.48 -8.19 -3.23
C TYR A 7 14.51 -8.32 -1.71
N ALA A 8 15.49 -9.04 -1.16
CA ALA A 8 15.64 -9.18 0.29
C ALA A 8 15.92 -7.83 0.97
N LEU A 9 16.77 -6.98 0.37
CA LEU A 9 17.04 -5.63 0.87
C LEU A 9 15.80 -4.74 0.83
N LEU A 10 15.04 -4.75 -0.28
CA LEU A 10 13.80 -4.00 -0.42
C LEU A 10 12.74 -4.49 0.58
N LEU A 11 12.63 -5.80 0.79
CA LEU A 11 11.69 -6.36 1.77
C LEU A 11 12.07 -5.92 3.20
N ALA A 12 13.34 -5.96 3.56
CA ALA A 12 13.82 -5.45 4.84
C ALA A 12 13.54 -3.95 4.99
N ALA A 13 13.79 -3.15 3.94
CA ALA A 13 13.48 -1.73 3.93
C ALA A 13 11.98 -1.46 4.08
N THR A 14 11.12 -2.22 3.41
CA THR A 14 9.65 -2.10 3.52
C THR A 14 9.19 -2.30 4.97
N VAL A 15 9.77 -3.27 5.68
CA VAL A 15 9.43 -3.53 7.09
C VAL A 15 10.00 -2.47 8.01
N TYR A 16 11.25 -2.05 7.77
CA TYR A 16 11.95 -1.09 8.63
C TYR A 16 11.37 0.33 8.55
N PHE A 17 11.08 0.81 7.33
CA PHE A 17 10.57 2.17 7.08
C PHE A 17 9.04 2.26 7.09
N ARG A 18 8.33 1.19 7.47
CA ARG A 18 6.86 1.23 7.50
C ARG A 18 6.36 2.38 8.37
N PRO A 19 5.31 3.10 7.93
CA PRO A 19 4.66 4.12 8.74
C PRO A 19 4.18 3.56 10.08
N ASP A 20 4.42 4.31 11.15
CA ASP A 20 3.99 3.91 12.48
C ASP A 20 2.71 4.68 12.84
N GLY A 21 1.64 3.95 13.15
CA GLY A 21 0.36 4.53 13.54
C GLY A 21 0.27 4.98 15.00
N LYS A 22 1.40 5.22 15.68
CA LYS A 22 1.40 5.62 17.09
C LYS A 22 0.63 6.92 17.31
N GLY A 23 -0.30 6.88 18.26
CA GLY A 23 -1.15 8.00 18.62
C GLY A 23 -2.31 8.23 17.65
N MET A 24 -2.52 7.35 16.67
CA MET A 24 -3.70 7.41 15.80
C MET A 24 -4.94 7.01 16.58
N GLU A 25 -5.97 7.85 16.54
CA GLU A 25 -7.25 7.61 17.18
C GLU A 25 -8.20 6.82 16.28
N TRP A 26 -9.16 6.12 16.90
CA TRP A 26 -10.22 5.43 16.16
C TRP A 26 -11.15 6.47 15.49
N PRO A 27 -11.61 6.24 14.24
CA PRO A 27 -11.49 5.00 13.46
C PRO A 27 -10.21 4.85 12.61
N GLY A 28 -9.22 5.72 12.76
CA GLY A 28 -7.93 5.64 12.08
C GLY A 28 -7.93 6.17 10.65
N ILE A 29 -6.72 6.28 10.07
CA ILE A 29 -6.52 6.90 8.74
C ILE A 29 -7.19 6.08 7.62
N VAL A 30 -7.17 4.74 7.72
CA VAL A 30 -7.76 3.86 6.69
C VAL A 30 -9.28 4.10 6.55
N ALA A 31 -9.96 4.49 7.63
CA ALA A 31 -11.38 4.85 7.55
C ALA A 31 -11.58 6.14 6.76
N LEU A 32 -10.67 7.11 6.89
CA LEU A 32 -10.69 8.34 6.09
C LEU A 32 -10.36 8.05 4.62
N GLU A 33 -9.38 7.18 4.35
CA GLU A 33 -9.04 6.70 3.00
C GLU A 33 -10.25 6.14 2.28
N LEU A 34 -11.09 5.39 2.98
CA LEU A 34 -12.25 4.72 2.43
C LEU A 34 -13.57 5.53 2.56
N ALA A 35 -13.52 6.77 3.06
CA ALA A 35 -14.68 7.63 3.19
C ALA A 35 -15.06 8.26 1.84
N PRO A 36 -16.15 7.80 1.14
CA PRO A 36 -16.43 8.24 -0.23
C PRO A 36 -17.18 9.59 -0.30
N ILE A 37 -17.72 10.06 0.82
CA ILE A 37 -18.54 11.27 0.89
C ILE A 37 -18.12 12.18 2.03
N GLU A 38 -18.38 13.45 1.85
CA GLU A 38 -18.05 14.53 2.78
C GLU A 38 -18.51 14.28 4.21
N THR A 39 -19.74 13.79 4.39
CA THR A 39 -20.30 13.54 5.74
C THR A 39 -19.46 12.55 6.54
N TYR A 40 -18.98 11.47 5.91
CA TYR A 40 -18.12 10.50 6.57
C TYR A 40 -16.72 11.08 6.84
N ALA A 41 -16.13 11.78 5.87
CA ALA A 41 -14.83 12.42 6.05
C ALA A 41 -14.87 13.43 7.21
N ASN A 42 -15.89 14.28 7.27
CA ASN A 42 -16.10 15.24 8.35
C ASN A 42 -16.30 14.55 9.70
N TYR A 43 -17.10 13.47 9.75
CA TYR A 43 -17.31 12.71 10.97
C TYR A 43 -16.00 12.14 11.52
N ILE A 44 -15.15 11.58 10.64
CA ILE A 44 -13.87 10.98 11.03
C ILE A 44 -12.90 12.05 11.50
N VAL A 45 -12.68 13.09 10.68
CA VAL A 45 -11.73 14.18 10.99
C VAL A 45 -12.18 14.97 12.23
N GLY A 46 -13.47 15.28 12.34
CA GLY A 46 -14.04 15.99 13.47
C GLY A 46 -14.09 15.17 14.77
N GLY A 47 -13.98 13.85 14.68
CA GLY A 47 -13.91 12.96 15.86
C GLY A 47 -12.52 12.84 16.48
N TRP A 48 -11.46 13.25 15.76
CA TRP A 48 -10.09 13.20 16.29
C TRP A 48 -9.77 14.42 17.15
N SER A 49 -9.04 14.19 18.25
CA SER A 49 -8.43 15.27 19.02
C SER A 49 -7.28 15.92 18.24
N ASP A 50 -6.76 17.04 18.76
CA ASP A 50 -5.54 17.67 18.22
C ASP A 50 -4.35 16.71 18.17
N ALA A 51 -4.26 15.78 19.13
CA ALA A 51 -3.22 14.76 19.16
C ALA A 51 -3.43 13.72 18.04
N GLY A 52 -4.66 13.25 17.82
CA GLY A 52 -5.03 12.35 16.73
C GLY A 52 -4.80 12.98 15.36
N MET A 53 -5.16 14.24 15.17
CA MET A 53 -4.90 15.00 13.95
C MET A 53 -3.39 15.10 13.65
N LYS A 54 -2.57 15.44 14.66
CA LYS A 54 -1.11 15.47 14.49
C LYS A 54 -0.54 14.08 14.17
N ALA A 55 -1.11 13.03 14.75
CA ALA A 55 -0.70 11.66 14.42
C ALA A 55 -1.05 11.30 12.98
N ALA A 56 -2.22 11.67 12.47
CA ALA A 56 -2.62 11.46 11.08
C ALA A 56 -1.70 12.18 10.09
N VAL A 57 -1.39 13.46 10.34
CA VAL A 57 -0.45 14.22 9.49
C VAL A 57 0.94 13.58 9.48
N ARG A 58 1.45 13.17 10.65
CA ARG A 58 2.74 12.49 10.74
C ARG A 58 2.75 11.17 9.98
N LEU A 59 1.67 10.40 10.07
CA LEU A 59 1.52 9.14 9.37
C LEU A 59 1.60 9.35 7.85
N GLN A 60 0.91 10.35 7.32
CA GLN A 60 0.97 10.71 5.90
C GLN A 60 2.38 11.13 5.45
N GLN A 61 3.11 11.88 6.29
CA GLN A 61 4.49 12.26 5.99
C GLN A 61 5.45 11.07 5.95
N GLN A 62 5.17 10.02 6.73
CA GLN A 62 5.95 8.77 6.71
C GLN A 62 5.56 7.88 5.53
N ASP A 63 4.32 7.95 5.09
CA ASP A 63 3.80 7.13 4.00
C ASP A 63 4.38 7.53 2.64
N ASP A 64 4.47 8.81 2.34
CA ASP A 64 5.01 9.32 1.07
C ASP A 64 6.37 8.67 0.67
N PRO A 65 7.40 8.62 1.53
CA PRO A 65 8.66 7.94 1.21
C PRO A 65 8.56 6.40 1.24
N TRP A 66 7.56 5.83 1.92
CA TRP A 66 7.37 4.39 2.00
C TRP A 66 6.74 3.81 0.73
N ILE A 67 5.88 4.58 0.04
CA ILE A 67 5.19 4.15 -1.18
C ILE A 67 6.14 3.59 -2.25
N PRO A 68 7.21 4.27 -2.68
CA PRO A 68 8.12 3.72 -3.69
C PRO A 68 8.84 2.46 -3.21
N ILE A 69 9.11 2.32 -1.90
CA ILE A 69 9.79 1.17 -1.33
C ILE A 69 8.90 -0.07 -1.40
N TYR A 70 7.66 0.00 -0.91
CA TYR A 70 6.77 -1.16 -0.93
C TYR A 70 6.33 -1.52 -2.36
N SER A 71 6.06 -0.52 -3.21
CA SER A 71 5.67 -0.78 -4.60
C SER A 71 6.78 -1.47 -5.39
N ALA A 72 8.04 -1.04 -5.21
CA ALA A 72 9.20 -1.70 -5.82
C ALA A 72 9.38 -3.13 -5.25
N THR A 73 9.17 -3.32 -3.95
CA THR A 73 9.22 -4.64 -3.31
C THR A 73 8.19 -5.59 -3.90
N LEU A 74 6.93 -5.16 -3.99
CA LEU A 74 5.85 -5.96 -4.58
C LEU A 74 6.10 -6.23 -6.07
N ALA A 75 6.52 -5.20 -6.82
CA ALA A 75 6.82 -5.32 -8.24
C ALA A 75 7.92 -6.36 -8.50
N LEU A 76 9.02 -6.30 -7.75
CA LEU A 76 10.12 -7.25 -7.86
C LEU A 76 9.70 -8.65 -7.38
N GLY A 77 8.90 -8.74 -6.30
CA GLY A 77 8.32 -10.00 -5.82
C GLY A 77 7.47 -10.69 -6.90
N CYS A 78 6.58 -9.95 -7.54
CA CYS A 78 5.77 -10.46 -8.66
C CYS A 78 6.62 -10.91 -9.85
N TYR A 79 7.66 -10.15 -10.20
CA TYR A 79 8.58 -10.50 -11.28
C TYR A 79 9.37 -11.78 -10.98
N LEU A 80 9.83 -11.97 -9.74
CA LEU A 80 10.59 -13.14 -9.31
C LEU A 80 9.71 -14.38 -9.08
N ALA A 81 8.43 -14.20 -8.79
CA ALA A 81 7.48 -15.30 -8.54
C ALA A 81 7.25 -16.17 -9.77
N THR A 82 7.26 -15.56 -10.96
CA THR A 82 7.22 -16.31 -12.25
C THR A 82 7.88 -15.48 -13.35
N THR A 83 8.64 -16.16 -14.21
CA THR A 83 9.33 -15.55 -15.37
C THR A 83 8.41 -15.31 -16.58
N GLY A 84 7.09 -15.44 -16.43
CA GLY A 84 6.12 -15.38 -17.52
C GLY A 84 5.42 -14.02 -17.69
N LYS A 85 4.53 -13.94 -18.69
CA LYS A 85 3.72 -12.74 -18.97
C LYS A 85 2.92 -12.24 -17.76
N TRP A 86 2.46 -13.15 -16.90
CA TRP A 86 1.71 -12.83 -15.69
C TRP A 86 2.54 -12.14 -14.62
N GLY A 87 3.80 -12.54 -14.43
CA GLY A 87 4.71 -11.85 -13.50
C GLY A 87 4.91 -10.39 -13.86
N ARG A 88 5.10 -10.10 -15.16
CA ARG A 88 5.20 -8.72 -15.67
C ARG A 88 3.90 -7.92 -15.48
N ARG A 89 2.73 -8.53 -15.71
CA ARG A 89 1.44 -7.84 -15.49
C ARG A 89 1.26 -7.42 -14.03
N TRP A 90 1.54 -8.32 -13.09
CA TRP A 90 1.43 -8.01 -11.66
C TRP A 90 2.53 -7.07 -11.17
N MET A 91 3.71 -7.10 -11.78
CA MET A 91 4.75 -6.09 -11.56
C MET A 91 4.22 -4.69 -11.90
N TYR A 92 3.61 -4.50 -13.07
CA TYR A 92 2.99 -3.23 -13.43
C TYR A 92 1.81 -2.87 -12.53
N GLY A 93 0.98 -3.85 -12.14
CA GLY A 93 -0.10 -3.66 -11.17
C GLY A 93 0.40 -3.10 -9.84
N SER A 94 1.56 -3.57 -9.36
CA SER A 94 2.19 -3.06 -8.13
C SER A 94 2.67 -1.61 -8.27
N ILE A 95 3.19 -1.23 -9.44
CA ILE A 95 3.59 0.16 -9.72
C ILE A 95 2.34 1.06 -9.78
N ILE A 96 1.28 0.59 -10.44
CA ILE A 96 -0.01 1.33 -10.50
C ILE A 96 -0.58 1.50 -9.09
N ALA A 97 -0.49 0.49 -8.22
CA ALA A 97 -0.91 0.61 -6.82
C ALA A 97 -0.18 1.75 -6.09
N GLY A 98 1.14 1.87 -6.27
CA GLY A 98 1.91 2.98 -5.71
C GLY A 98 1.51 4.35 -6.27
N ILE A 99 1.17 4.43 -7.57
CA ILE A 99 0.66 5.68 -8.17
C ILE A 99 -0.71 6.03 -7.57
N CYS A 100 -1.61 5.04 -7.42
CA CYS A 100 -2.90 5.25 -6.76
C CYS A 100 -2.73 5.78 -5.33
N ASP A 101 -1.78 5.24 -4.59
CA ASP A 101 -1.44 5.66 -3.23
C ASP A 101 -0.98 7.12 -3.17
N LEU A 102 -0.10 7.54 -4.08
CA LEU A 102 0.32 8.94 -4.17
C LEU A 102 -0.84 9.90 -4.47
N ILE A 103 -1.78 9.50 -5.33
CA ILE A 103 -2.98 10.32 -5.64
C ILE A 103 -3.88 10.40 -4.42
N GLU A 104 -4.12 9.27 -3.77
CA GLU A 104 -4.90 9.18 -2.54
C GLU A 104 -4.30 10.06 -1.44
N ASN A 105 -2.98 9.95 -1.18
CA ASN A 105 -2.30 10.76 -0.16
C ASN A 105 -2.46 12.26 -0.42
N ARG A 106 -2.49 12.71 -1.69
CA ARG A 106 -2.79 14.11 -2.01
C ARG A 106 -4.21 14.50 -1.58
N ALA A 107 -5.19 13.62 -1.80
CA ALA A 107 -6.58 13.88 -1.39
C ALA A 107 -6.71 13.88 0.14
N ILE A 108 -6.06 12.93 0.84
CA ILE A 108 -6.05 12.88 2.30
C ILE A 108 -5.42 14.14 2.89
N ASN A 109 -4.27 14.57 2.37
CA ASN A 109 -3.60 15.79 2.85
C ASN A 109 -4.49 17.04 2.70
N ARG A 110 -5.34 17.12 1.67
CA ARG A 110 -6.34 18.17 1.54
C ARG A 110 -7.42 18.07 2.63
N MET A 111 -7.92 16.85 2.88
CA MET A 111 -8.91 16.64 3.93
C MET A 111 -8.34 16.95 5.33
N LEU A 112 -7.09 16.58 5.61
CA LEU A 112 -6.41 16.93 6.87
C LEU A 112 -6.15 18.44 7.01
N ALA A 113 -6.04 19.17 5.90
CA ALA A 113 -5.97 20.64 5.90
C ALA A 113 -7.34 21.32 6.06
N GLY A 114 -8.43 20.55 6.23
CA GLY A 114 -9.79 21.07 6.44
C GLY A 114 -10.65 21.10 5.15
N GLU A 115 -10.11 20.67 4.01
CA GLU A 115 -10.85 20.63 2.74
C GLU A 115 -11.60 19.29 2.59
N THR A 116 -12.52 18.97 3.47
CA THR A 116 -13.26 17.69 3.47
C THR A 116 -14.40 17.61 2.46
N VAL A 117 -14.60 18.66 1.65
CA VAL A 117 -15.63 18.74 0.60
C VAL A 117 -15.22 17.95 -0.65
N GLN A 118 -16.22 17.59 -1.47
CA GLN A 118 -15.95 16.96 -2.77
C GLN A 118 -15.06 17.88 -3.63
N PRO A 119 -14.12 17.31 -4.43
CA PRO A 119 -14.02 15.88 -4.80
C PRO A 119 -13.08 15.04 -3.95
N TRP A 120 -12.46 15.58 -2.90
CA TRP A 120 -11.36 14.91 -2.18
C TRP A 120 -11.73 13.56 -1.54
N PRO A 121 -12.88 13.44 -0.82
CA PRO A 121 -13.31 12.14 -0.29
C PRO A 121 -13.51 11.08 -1.37
N ALA A 122 -14.15 11.43 -2.49
CA ALA A 122 -14.39 10.51 -3.60
C ALA A 122 -13.09 10.09 -4.29
N ILE A 123 -12.12 11.00 -4.47
CA ILE A 123 -10.79 10.70 -5.01
C ILE A 123 -10.07 9.73 -4.07
N SER A 124 -9.98 10.07 -2.79
CA SER A 124 -9.32 9.23 -1.79
C SER A 124 -9.89 7.81 -1.81
N SER A 125 -11.19 7.65 -1.61
CA SER A 125 -11.81 6.32 -1.51
C SER A 125 -11.72 5.49 -2.79
N THR A 126 -11.77 6.13 -3.96
CA THR A 126 -11.63 5.44 -5.24
C THR A 126 -10.22 4.89 -5.40
N PHE A 127 -9.19 5.74 -5.20
CA PHE A 127 -7.80 5.33 -5.35
C PHE A 127 -7.34 4.39 -4.25
N ALA A 128 -7.83 4.54 -3.00
CA ALA A 128 -7.62 3.59 -1.92
C ALA A 128 -8.16 2.20 -2.28
N THR A 129 -9.38 2.12 -2.78
CA THR A 129 -10.00 0.85 -3.18
C THR A 129 -9.19 0.16 -4.27
N ILE A 130 -8.80 0.89 -5.32
CA ILE A 130 -7.98 0.33 -6.42
C ILE A 130 -6.62 -0.12 -5.89
N LYS A 131 -5.95 0.70 -5.08
CA LYS A 131 -4.68 0.39 -4.43
C LYS A 131 -4.74 -0.92 -3.66
N PHE A 132 -5.70 -1.05 -2.73
CA PHE A 132 -5.84 -2.24 -1.89
C PHE A 132 -6.11 -3.51 -2.71
N LEU A 133 -6.97 -3.45 -3.72
CA LEU A 133 -7.22 -4.59 -4.59
C LEU A 133 -5.96 -5.04 -5.33
N LEU A 134 -5.18 -4.11 -5.86
CA LEU A 134 -3.93 -4.41 -6.57
C LEU A 134 -2.87 -4.98 -5.63
N ILE A 135 -2.71 -4.42 -4.42
CA ILE A 135 -1.77 -4.91 -3.41
C ILE A 135 -2.12 -6.34 -2.99
N ILE A 136 -3.39 -6.59 -2.64
CA ILE A 136 -3.85 -7.93 -2.23
C ILE A 136 -3.58 -8.94 -3.33
N ALA A 137 -3.92 -8.62 -4.58
CA ALA A 137 -3.70 -9.50 -5.71
C ALA A 137 -2.20 -9.76 -5.96
N ALA A 138 -1.35 -8.73 -5.87
CA ALA A 138 0.11 -8.85 -6.01
C ALA A 138 0.73 -9.70 -4.90
N VAL A 139 0.29 -9.53 -3.65
CA VAL A 139 0.72 -10.35 -2.50
C VAL A 139 0.34 -11.82 -2.70
N ILE A 140 -0.92 -12.11 -3.03
CA ILE A 140 -1.39 -13.48 -3.29
C ILE A 140 -0.57 -14.11 -4.43
N TYR A 141 -0.32 -13.36 -5.49
CA TYR A 141 0.47 -13.85 -6.62
C TYR A 141 1.92 -14.19 -6.22
N THR A 142 2.56 -13.32 -5.46
CA THR A 142 3.93 -13.50 -4.97
C THR A 142 4.02 -14.71 -4.02
N LEU A 143 3.07 -14.86 -3.08
CA LEU A 143 3.01 -15.99 -2.16
C LEU A 143 2.81 -17.32 -2.89
N ARG A 144 1.94 -17.37 -3.91
CA ARG A 144 1.76 -18.57 -4.76
C ARG A 144 3.05 -18.94 -5.49
N GLY A 145 3.77 -17.96 -6.01
CA GLY A 145 5.07 -18.17 -6.65
C GLY A 145 6.11 -18.75 -5.69
N PHE A 146 6.20 -18.16 -4.50
CA PHE A 146 7.07 -18.65 -3.43
C PHE A 146 6.71 -20.08 -2.99
N TYR A 147 5.44 -20.38 -2.76
CA TYR A 147 4.97 -21.73 -2.43
C TYR A 147 5.37 -22.77 -3.48
N ARG A 148 5.18 -22.47 -4.76
CA ARG A 148 5.59 -23.35 -5.86
C ARG A 148 7.11 -23.60 -5.86
N PHE A 149 7.88 -22.55 -5.63
CA PHE A 149 9.34 -22.65 -5.54
C PHE A 149 9.77 -23.56 -4.39
N VAL A 150 9.24 -23.37 -3.18
CA VAL A 150 9.56 -24.20 -2.00
C VAL A 150 9.14 -25.65 -2.27
N ARG A 151 7.92 -25.89 -2.74
CA ARG A 151 7.43 -27.24 -3.04
C ARG A 151 8.32 -27.98 -4.07
N SER A 152 8.80 -27.29 -5.09
CA SER A 152 9.69 -27.90 -6.09
C SER A 152 11.07 -28.27 -5.55
N ARG A 153 11.49 -27.67 -4.42
CA ARG A 153 12.76 -28.00 -3.74
C ARG A 153 12.61 -29.16 -2.78
N ILE A 154 11.44 -29.27 -2.12
CA ILE A 154 11.15 -30.34 -1.14
C ILE A 154 10.80 -31.66 -1.85
N HIS A 155 10.07 -31.57 -2.97
CA HIS A 155 9.69 -32.74 -3.77
C HIS A 155 10.29 -32.65 -5.17
N PRO A 156 11.62 -32.89 -5.34
CA PRO A 156 12.19 -33.02 -6.66
C PRO A 156 11.52 -34.24 -7.32
N ARG A 157 10.80 -34.03 -8.43
CA ARG A 157 10.24 -35.12 -9.22
C ARG A 157 11.41 -36.02 -9.57
N MET A 158 11.38 -37.28 -9.08
CA MET A 158 12.22 -38.33 -9.63
C MET A 158 11.86 -38.44 -11.11
N ARG A 159 12.78 -37.99 -11.96
CA ARG A 159 12.74 -38.25 -13.43
C ARG A 159 13.41 -39.57 -13.72
#